data_340b8c2c97f713f2c7458746e0e48dd4
#
_entry.id   340b8c2c97f713f2c7458746e0e48dd4
#
_cell.length_a   1.000
_cell.length_b   1.000
_cell.length_c   1.000
_cell.angle_alpha   90.00
_cell.angle_beta   90.00
_cell.angle_gamma   90.00
#
_symmetry.space_group_name_H-M   'P 1'
#
loop_
_entity.id
_entity.type
_entity.pdbx_description
1 polymer ?
#
loop_
_entity_poly.entity_id
_entity_poly.type
_entity_poly.pdbx_seq_one_letter_code
_entity_poly.pdbx_strand_id
1 'polypeptide(L)'
;MSLIAIVLVFIMAIVVTVFLSHLLPVKVPLPLIQIAAGAALAASGFQVDFDPHIFLLLFIPPLLFLDGWRIPKDAFFRDMKPILSLAIGLVMVTILGIGLFIHWLIPAITVAAGFALAAILSPTDPVAVSAMTASSPLPSRMAHILEGESLLNDASGLVAFNFAIAAVLTGSFSPGDAVVKFFLMAFGGILSGLVVVWVTGKCNNFLVRRTREEPAIQILISLLIPFAAYLLAEAFHVSGILAAVAAGIAMHYEQLSGPRLPATRMKSSAVWSMLQTTLNGMIFLMLGEQLPRMLRTLPAVASQAGVSSPWYLLLYAVAITLALGLMRFAWVWLSMKLTIFRRKRRGKAITVRPRFSILAVMALAGVKGSVTLAGILTLPVVLADGSPFPGRELLIFLSMVVILMSLVVAAIGLPFMTRYLADDLPHDTGKDDIGAVMTEVAINRLNALLDEPVEDPSEQALRADAGNMLLETYQRRLHYNDNDEGQDVGLELAKRARLEKYMQREVIIAQRQELFRLRRAHNISDITFYEVLREIDLKEESLR
;
A
#
# COMPACT_ATOMS: atom_id res chain seq x y z
N MET A 1 30.21 7.21 7.15
CA MET A 1 29.51 6.72 8.37
C MET A 1 29.31 5.21 8.23
N SER A 2 29.19 4.46 9.35
CA SER A 2 28.84 3.05 9.26
C SER A 2 27.39 2.89 8.76
N LEU A 3 27.09 1.83 8.00
CA LEU A 3 25.75 1.52 7.52
C LEU A 3 24.72 1.49 8.67
N ILE A 4 25.14 0.98 9.82
CA ILE A 4 24.32 0.90 11.03
C ILE A 4 23.90 2.30 11.51
N ALA A 5 24.82 3.26 11.54
CA ALA A 5 24.49 4.62 11.94
C ALA A 5 23.49 5.29 10.99
N ILE A 6 23.61 5.04 9.69
CA ILE A 6 22.69 5.54 8.68
C ILE A 6 21.27 5.01 8.92
N VAL A 7 21.13 3.71 9.12
CA VAL A 7 19.84 3.06 9.38
C VAL A 7 19.21 3.61 10.67
N LEU A 8 19.99 3.75 11.74
CA LEU A 8 19.50 4.30 13.02
C LEU A 8 19.04 5.75 12.89
N VAL A 9 19.78 6.60 12.16
CA VAL A 9 19.38 7.99 11.92
C VAL A 9 18.08 8.06 11.11
N PHE A 10 17.92 7.21 10.10
CA PHE A 10 16.69 7.16 9.31
C PHE A 10 15.49 6.68 10.15
N ILE A 11 15.64 5.63 10.97
CA ILE A 11 14.59 5.18 11.88
C ILE A 11 14.22 6.30 12.86
N MET A 12 15.20 6.99 13.44
CA MET A 12 14.96 8.13 14.32
C MET A 12 14.22 9.26 13.58
N ALA A 13 14.61 9.58 12.36
CA ALA A 13 13.95 10.60 11.54
C ALA A 13 12.51 10.21 11.21
N ILE A 14 12.22 8.93 10.95
CA ILE A 14 10.85 8.44 10.76
C ILE A 14 10.02 8.69 12.02
N VAL A 15 10.53 8.30 13.20
CA VAL A 15 9.84 8.52 14.47
C VAL A 15 9.56 10.00 14.69
N VAL A 16 10.56 10.87 14.52
CA VAL A 16 10.42 12.32 14.68
C VAL A 16 9.39 12.90 13.70
N THR A 17 9.41 12.47 12.44
CA THR A 17 8.47 12.97 11.43
C THR A 17 7.03 12.55 11.68
N VAL A 18 6.80 11.33 12.22
CA VAL A 18 5.48 10.88 12.65
C VAL A 18 4.98 11.75 13.81
N PHE A 19 5.79 11.99 14.84
CA PHE A 19 5.40 12.90 15.93
C PHE A 19 5.14 14.32 15.43
N LEU A 20 5.99 14.84 14.55
CA LEU A 20 5.84 16.16 13.96
C LEU A 20 4.54 16.28 13.17
N SER A 21 4.13 15.25 12.44
CA SER A 21 2.87 15.24 11.70
C SER A 21 1.63 15.39 12.59
N HIS A 22 1.71 14.92 13.85
CA HIS A 22 0.63 15.09 14.84
C HIS A 22 0.67 16.44 15.56
N LEU A 23 1.85 17.06 15.68
CA LEU A 23 2.02 18.35 16.36
C LEU A 23 1.70 19.55 15.45
N LEU A 24 1.82 19.38 14.13
CA LEU A 24 1.56 20.47 13.20
C LEU A 24 0.07 20.87 13.19
N PRO A 25 -0.26 22.16 13.28
CA PRO A 25 -1.64 22.66 13.23
C PRO A 25 -2.27 22.47 11.84
N VAL A 26 -1.45 22.34 10.80
CA VAL A 26 -1.87 22.06 9.42
C VAL A 26 -1.62 20.59 9.12
N LYS A 27 -2.61 19.90 8.58
CA LYS A 27 -2.49 18.49 8.18
C LYS A 27 -1.64 18.36 6.92
N VAL A 28 -0.31 18.36 7.09
CA VAL A 28 0.64 18.08 6.01
C VAL A 28 0.77 16.56 5.87
N PRO A 29 0.65 16.00 4.66
CA PRO A 29 0.87 14.57 4.43
C PRO A 29 2.25 14.10 4.88
N LEU A 30 2.31 13.00 5.60
CA LEU A 30 3.54 12.44 6.17
C LEU A 30 4.69 12.29 5.14
N PRO A 31 4.46 11.84 3.88
CA PRO A 31 5.51 11.78 2.87
C PRO A 31 6.23 13.11 2.64
N LEU A 32 5.53 14.23 2.62
CA LEU A 32 6.14 15.56 2.42
C LEU A 32 7.00 15.97 3.61
N ILE A 33 6.56 15.65 4.83
CA ILE A 33 7.34 15.91 6.06
C ILE A 33 8.62 15.08 6.05
N GLN A 34 8.54 13.82 5.63
CA GLN A 34 9.69 12.91 5.51
C GLN A 34 10.69 13.38 4.44
N ILE A 35 10.21 13.84 3.28
CA ILE A 35 11.07 14.44 2.25
C ILE A 35 11.77 15.68 2.78
N ALA A 36 11.06 16.57 3.46
CA ALA A 36 11.66 17.77 4.05
C ALA A 36 12.70 17.42 5.13
N ALA A 37 12.44 16.42 5.96
CA ALA A 37 13.39 15.93 6.96
C ALA A 37 14.63 15.32 6.33
N GLY A 38 14.49 14.53 5.25
CA GLY A 38 15.61 14.00 4.48
C GLY A 38 16.48 15.10 3.88
N ALA A 39 15.85 16.14 3.31
CA ALA A 39 16.59 17.31 2.79
C ALA A 39 17.33 18.07 3.89
N ALA A 40 16.73 18.22 5.07
CA ALA A 40 17.38 18.85 6.23
C ALA A 40 18.58 18.03 6.73
N LEU A 41 18.48 16.70 6.78
CA LEU A 41 19.58 15.80 7.10
C LEU A 41 20.74 15.97 6.11
N ALA A 42 20.47 15.97 4.81
CA ALA A 42 21.48 16.16 3.78
C ALA A 42 22.13 17.56 3.84
N ALA A 43 21.35 18.60 4.17
CA ALA A 43 21.87 19.95 4.37
C ALA A 43 22.81 20.04 5.58
N SER A 44 22.62 19.20 6.61
CA SER A 44 23.52 19.10 7.78
C SER A 44 24.81 18.31 7.50
N GLY A 45 25.03 17.85 6.25
CA GLY A 45 26.22 17.09 5.86
C GLY A 45 26.06 15.58 5.92
N PHE A 46 24.86 15.09 6.24
CA PHE A 46 24.56 13.67 6.23
C PHE A 46 24.30 13.23 4.78
N GLN A 47 25.23 12.46 4.20
CA GLN A 47 25.13 11.94 2.84
C GLN A 47 25.19 10.43 2.86
N VAL A 48 24.35 9.81 2.07
CA VAL A 48 24.21 8.36 1.98
C VAL A 48 24.43 7.92 0.53
N ASP A 49 25.46 7.13 0.31
CA ASP A 49 25.63 6.43 -0.96
C ASP A 49 25.00 5.04 -0.82
N PHE A 50 23.83 4.88 -1.42
CA PHE A 50 23.13 3.60 -1.49
C PHE A 50 23.43 2.89 -2.81
N ASP A 51 23.67 1.58 -2.71
CA ASP A 51 23.66 0.71 -3.89
C ASP A 51 22.19 0.52 -4.35
N PRO A 52 21.85 0.95 -5.58
CA PRO A 52 20.49 0.82 -6.11
C PRO A 52 19.99 -0.63 -6.16
N HIS A 53 20.86 -1.62 -6.36
CA HIS A 53 20.48 -3.03 -6.39
C HIS A 53 20.08 -3.53 -5.01
N ILE A 54 20.83 -3.17 -3.97
CA ILE A 54 20.48 -3.51 -2.58
C ILE A 54 19.16 -2.84 -2.21
N PHE A 55 18.97 -1.60 -2.65
CA PHE A 55 17.74 -0.86 -2.41
C PHE A 55 16.53 -1.56 -3.06
N LEU A 56 16.62 -1.93 -4.34
CA LEU A 56 15.55 -2.66 -5.01
C LEU A 56 15.22 -3.97 -4.30
N LEU A 57 16.23 -4.76 -3.94
CA LEU A 57 16.04 -6.06 -3.30
C LEU A 57 15.42 -5.92 -1.90
N LEU A 58 15.82 -4.91 -1.11
CA LEU A 58 15.39 -4.79 0.28
C LEU A 58 14.00 -4.16 0.42
N PHE A 59 13.65 -3.20 -0.44
CA PHE A 59 12.43 -2.40 -0.28
C PHE A 59 11.27 -2.87 -1.15
N ILE A 60 11.54 -3.19 -2.41
CA ILE A 60 10.46 -3.44 -3.38
C ILE A 60 9.72 -4.76 -3.11
N PRO A 61 10.37 -5.92 -2.91
CA PRO A 61 9.67 -7.19 -2.73
C PRO A 61 8.71 -7.21 -1.54
N PRO A 62 9.08 -6.76 -0.31
CA PRO A 62 8.15 -6.78 0.82
C PRO A 62 6.98 -5.80 0.65
N LEU A 63 7.20 -4.62 0.03
CA LEU A 63 6.12 -3.65 -0.20
C LEU A 63 5.10 -4.20 -1.20
N LEU A 64 5.56 -4.68 -2.36
CA LEU A 64 4.68 -5.23 -3.38
C LEU A 64 3.96 -6.52 -2.95
N PHE A 65 4.65 -7.37 -2.18
CA PHE A 65 4.03 -8.53 -1.56
C PHE A 65 2.88 -8.12 -0.63
N LEU A 66 3.12 -7.11 0.21
CA LEU A 66 2.11 -6.63 1.15
C LEU A 66 0.90 -6.02 0.44
N ASP A 67 1.13 -5.25 -0.62
CA ASP A 67 0.07 -4.67 -1.44
C ASP A 67 -0.73 -5.79 -2.14
N GLY A 68 -0.04 -6.79 -2.72
CA GLY A 68 -0.67 -7.98 -3.28
C GLY A 68 -1.44 -8.80 -2.25
N TRP A 69 -0.98 -8.87 -1.02
CA TRP A 69 -1.65 -9.60 0.06
C TRP A 69 -2.89 -8.87 0.59
N ARG A 70 -2.82 -7.55 0.80
CA ARG A 70 -3.90 -6.75 1.39
C ARG A 70 -5.03 -6.41 0.44
N ILE A 71 -4.77 -6.33 -0.86
CA ILE A 71 -5.81 -5.99 -1.84
C ILE A 71 -7.03 -6.90 -1.71
N PRO A 72 -8.27 -6.38 -1.64
CA PRO A 72 -9.48 -7.19 -1.59
C PRO A 72 -9.66 -7.96 -2.90
N LYS A 73 -9.55 -9.30 -2.85
CA LYS A 73 -9.52 -10.13 -4.06
C LYS A 73 -10.82 -10.07 -4.85
N ASP A 74 -11.97 -10.06 -4.16
CA ASP A 74 -13.28 -9.96 -4.81
C ASP A 74 -13.43 -8.65 -5.58
N ALA A 75 -13.03 -7.53 -4.98
CA ALA A 75 -13.02 -6.23 -5.64
C ALA A 75 -12.02 -6.19 -6.80
N PHE A 76 -10.82 -6.73 -6.61
CA PHE A 76 -9.77 -6.81 -7.63
C PHE A 76 -10.23 -7.60 -8.86
N PHE A 77 -10.75 -8.81 -8.68
CA PHE A 77 -11.23 -9.62 -9.81
C PHE A 77 -12.50 -9.07 -10.45
N ARG A 78 -13.41 -8.50 -9.66
CA ARG A 78 -14.62 -7.84 -10.15
C ARG A 78 -14.31 -6.63 -11.04
N ASP A 79 -13.35 -5.80 -10.63
CA ASP A 79 -12.95 -4.59 -11.34
C ASP A 79 -11.66 -4.77 -12.18
N MET A 80 -11.30 -6.03 -12.52
CA MET A 80 -10.10 -6.38 -13.31
C MET A 80 -10.01 -5.62 -14.63
N LYS A 81 -11.14 -5.38 -15.34
CA LYS A 81 -11.13 -4.69 -16.63
C LYS A 81 -10.68 -3.24 -16.54
N PRO A 82 -11.24 -2.38 -15.65
CA PRO A 82 -10.71 -1.03 -15.47
C PRO A 82 -9.27 -1.05 -14.93
N ILE A 83 -8.92 -1.97 -14.02
CA ILE A 83 -7.57 -2.13 -13.49
C ILE A 83 -6.57 -2.41 -14.61
N LEU A 84 -6.79 -3.42 -15.45
CA LEU A 84 -5.91 -3.73 -16.60
C LEU A 84 -5.86 -2.61 -17.63
N SER A 85 -6.96 -1.90 -17.85
CA SER A 85 -6.98 -0.74 -18.75
C SER A 85 -6.04 0.37 -18.26
N LEU A 86 -5.97 0.60 -16.95
CA LEU A 86 -5.07 1.59 -16.35
C LEU A 86 -3.64 1.03 -16.24
N ALA A 87 -3.47 -0.17 -15.74
CA ALA A 87 -2.17 -0.74 -15.45
C ALA A 87 -1.35 -1.16 -16.69
N ILE A 88 -2.01 -1.47 -17.81
CA ILE A 88 -1.33 -1.83 -19.05
C ILE A 88 -1.63 -0.80 -20.14
N GLY A 89 -2.92 -0.49 -20.37
CA GLY A 89 -3.31 0.40 -21.46
C GLY A 89 -2.77 1.81 -21.28
N LEU A 90 -2.99 2.43 -20.12
CA LEU A 90 -2.47 3.76 -19.83
C LEU A 90 -0.94 3.76 -19.82
N VAL A 91 -0.30 2.73 -19.23
CA VAL A 91 1.17 2.61 -19.19
C VAL A 91 1.74 2.61 -20.61
N MET A 92 1.22 1.80 -21.53
CA MET A 92 1.70 1.76 -22.93
C MET A 92 1.53 3.10 -23.63
N VAL A 93 0.36 3.73 -23.48
CA VAL A 93 0.09 5.05 -24.10
C VAL A 93 0.97 6.13 -23.47
N THR A 94 1.23 6.05 -22.15
CA THR A 94 2.14 6.97 -21.47
C THR A 94 3.57 6.81 -21.98
N ILE A 95 4.08 5.59 -22.10
CA ILE A 95 5.44 5.33 -22.60
C ILE A 95 5.61 5.92 -24.01
N LEU A 96 4.69 5.62 -24.91
CA LEU A 96 4.77 6.10 -26.29
C LEU A 96 4.55 7.62 -26.37
N GLY A 97 3.46 8.14 -25.79
CA GLY A 97 3.10 9.54 -25.91
C GLY A 97 4.04 10.47 -25.14
N ILE A 98 4.30 10.17 -23.86
CA ILE A 98 5.17 11.00 -23.01
C ILE A 98 6.64 10.80 -23.39
N GLY A 99 7.06 9.60 -23.78
CA GLY A 99 8.43 9.35 -24.21
C GLY A 99 8.79 10.15 -25.48
N LEU A 100 7.91 10.18 -26.48
CA LEU A 100 8.08 11.04 -27.66
C LEU A 100 7.99 12.52 -27.30
N PHE A 101 7.09 12.92 -26.42
CA PHE A 101 6.98 14.28 -25.92
C PHE A 101 8.25 14.75 -25.21
N ILE A 102 8.87 13.89 -24.39
CA ILE A 102 10.14 14.18 -23.71
C ILE A 102 11.27 14.40 -24.74
N HIS A 103 11.39 13.52 -25.73
CA HIS A 103 12.38 13.68 -26.80
C HIS A 103 12.17 14.96 -27.60
N TRP A 104 10.92 15.29 -27.93
CA TRP A 104 10.58 16.54 -28.63
C TRP A 104 10.90 17.78 -27.78
N LEU A 105 10.61 17.71 -26.46
CA LEU A 105 10.83 18.83 -25.53
C LEU A 105 12.31 19.03 -25.22
N ILE A 106 13.07 17.93 -25.12
CA ILE A 106 14.50 17.92 -24.76
C ILE A 106 15.24 17.03 -25.78
N PRO A 107 15.69 17.61 -26.91
CA PRO A 107 16.34 16.83 -27.98
C PRO A 107 17.65 16.13 -27.55
N ALA A 108 18.26 16.57 -26.44
CA ALA A 108 19.42 15.91 -25.86
C ALA A 108 19.10 14.50 -25.29
N ILE A 109 17.83 14.22 -25.00
CA ILE A 109 17.37 12.90 -24.56
C ILE A 109 17.01 12.06 -25.80
N THR A 110 17.66 10.92 -26.00
CA THR A 110 17.32 10.00 -27.11
C THR A 110 15.91 9.45 -26.94
N VAL A 111 15.29 9.01 -28.04
CA VAL A 111 13.93 8.43 -28.02
C VAL A 111 13.84 7.26 -27.02
N ALA A 112 14.84 6.36 -27.02
CA ALA A 112 14.88 5.22 -26.10
C ALA A 112 15.02 5.66 -24.64
N ALA A 113 15.84 6.67 -24.34
CA ALA A 113 15.96 7.25 -23.01
C ALA A 113 14.68 7.99 -22.58
N GLY A 114 13.99 8.64 -23.52
CA GLY A 114 12.66 9.23 -23.32
C GLY A 114 11.61 8.17 -22.96
N PHE A 115 11.62 7.02 -23.63
CA PHE A 115 10.77 5.88 -23.29
C PHE A 115 11.11 5.29 -21.93
N ALA A 116 12.40 5.20 -21.57
CA ALA A 116 12.82 4.77 -20.25
C ALA A 116 12.27 5.70 -19.16
N LEU A 117 12.43 7.03 -19.35
CA LEU A 117 11.90 8.01 -18.42
C LEU A 117 10.37 7.94 -18.30
N ALA A 118 9.66 7.84 -19.42
CA ALA A 118 8.21 7.71 -19.43
C ALA A 118 7.73 6.40 -18.75
N ALA A 119 8.44 5.30 -18.97
CA ALA A 119 8.14 4.00 -18.37
C ALA A 119 8.27 4.05 -16.84
N ILE A 120 9.35 4.63 -16.33
CA ILE A 120 9.57 4.72 -14.87
C ILE A 120 8.67 5.78 -14.21
N LEU A 121 8.20 6.78 -14.95
CA LEU A 121 7.23 7.77 -14.48
C LEU A 121 5.78 7.29 -14.62
N SER A 122 5.53 6.16 -15.25
CA SER A 122 4.17 5.62 -15.42
C SER A 122 3.58 5.05 -14.12
N PRO A 123 4.30 4.28 -13.27
CA PRO A 123 3.80 3.76 -12.02
C PRO A 123 3.22 4.82 -11.09
N THR A 124 2.27 4.41 -10.24
CA THR A 124 1.56 5.29 -9.29
C THR A 124 1.62 4.73 -7.88
N ASP A 125 1.59 5.59 -6.87
CA ASP A 125 1.73 5.22 -5.45
C ASP A 125 0.39 5.38 -4.69
N PRO A 126 -0.32 4.29 -4.38
CA PRO A 126 -1.59 4.35 -3.67
C PRO A 126 -1.39 4.67 -2.18
N VAL A 127 -0.20 4.40 -1.62
CA VAL A 127 0.10 4.71 -0.21
C VAL A 127 0.18 6.22 -0.01
N ALA A 128 0.85 6.93 -0.92
CA ALA A 128 0.85 8.38 -0.91
C ALA A 128 -0.57 8.96 -1.09
N VAL A 129 -1.37 8.39 -2.00
CA VAL A 129 -2.77 8.81 -2.22
C VAL A 129 -3.60 8.61 -0.96
N SER A 130 -3.53 7.45 -0.30
CA SER A 130 -4.29 7.17 0.92
C SER A 130 -3.88 8.09 2.07
N ALA A 131 -2.59 8.40 2.21
CA ALA A 131 -2.11 9.37 3.20
C ALA A 131 -2.65 10.79 2.96
N MET A 132 -2.80 11.20 1.69
CA MET A 132 -3.32 12.52 1.32
C MET A 132 -4.85 12.62 1.46
N THR A 133 -5.57 11.50 1.35
CA THR A 133 -7.02 11.44 1.46
C THR A 133 -7.52 10.97 2.85
N ALA A 134 -6.63 10.86 3.83
CA ALA A 134 -6.98 10.39 5.18
C ALA A 134 -8.07 11.24 5.88
N SER A 135 -8.19 12.54 5.56
CA SER A 135 -9.23 13.44 6.09
C SER A 135 -10.56 13.37 5.35
N SER A 136 -10.57 12.85 4.13
CA SER A 136 -11.75 12.68 3.27
C SER A 136 -11.52 11.45 2.39
N PRO A 137 -11.82 10.24 2.90
CA PRO A 137 -11.51 8.98 2.24
C PRO A 137 -12.16 8.88 0.86
N LEU A 138 -11.44 8.25 -0.06
CA LEU A 138 -11.97 7.92 -1.37
C LEU A 138 -13.10 6.87 -1.26
N PRO A 139 -14.07 6.88 -2.20
CA PRO A 139 -15.00 5.77 -2.34
C PRO A 139 -14.27 4.43 -2.42
N SER A 140 -14.72 3.42 -1.67
CA SER A 140 -14.06 2.12 -1.57
C SER A 140 -13.71 1.51 -2.92
N ARG A 141 -14.65 1.59 -3.88
CA ARG A 141 -14.41 1.09 -5.24
C ARG A 141 -13.31 1.85 -5.99
N MET A 142 -13.21 3.18 -5.82
CA MET A 142 -12.13 3.96 -6.43
C MET A 142 -10.78 3.62 -5.82
N ALA A 143 -10.73 3.49 -4.49
CA ALA A 143 -9.53 3.08 -3.77
C ALA A 143 -9.04 1.71 -4.26
N HIS A 144 -9.92 0.70 -4.35
CA HIS A 144 -9.57 -0.64 -4.82
C HIS A 144 -9.09 -0.65 -6.29
N ILE A 145 -9.67 0.19 -7.16
CA ILE A 145 -9.20 0.31 -8.56
C ILE A 145 -7.80 0.94 -8.59
N LEU A 146 -7.53 1.97 -7.79
CA LEU A 146 -6.21 2.61 -7.71
C LEU A 146 -5.15 1.68 -7.10
N GLU A 147 -5.49 0.94 -6.05
CA GLU A 147 -4.61 -0.09 -5.48
C GLU A 147 -4.29 -1.19 -6.48
N GLY A 148 -5.31 -1.70 -7.19
CA GLY A 148 -5.13 -2.73 -8.22
C GLY A 148 -4.36 -2.21 -9.45
N GLU A 149 -4.57 -0.96 -9.83
CA GLU A 149 -3.79 -0.29 -10.88
C GLU A 149 -2.32 -0.24 -10.49
N SER A 150 -2.02 0.30 -9.30
CA SER A 150 -0.66 0.45 -8.81
C SER A 150 0.08 -0.88 -8.73
N LEU A 151 -0.57 -1.91 -8.20
CA LEU A 151 0.00 -3.24 -8.07
C LEU A 151 0.51 -3.80 -9.41
N LEU A 152 -0.22 -3.55 -10.49
CA LEU A 152 0.12 -4.08 -11.82
C LEU A 152 0.95 -3.09 -12.66
N ASN A 153 0.75 -1.76 -12.52
CA ASN A 153 1.50 -0.78 -13.29
C ASN A 153 2.97 -0.67 -12.84
N ASP A 154 3.27 -0.91 -11.56
CA ASP A 154 4.64 -0.97 -11.05
C ASP A 154 5.44 -2.04 -11.81
N ALA A 155 4.85 -3.22 -11.95
CA ALA A 155 5.47 -4.30 -12.69
C ALA A 155 5.58 -4.01 -14.20
N SER A 156 4.51 -3.52 -14.84
CA SER A 156 4.51 -3.22 -16.27
C SER A 156 5.46 -2.05 -16.61
N GLY A 157 5.50 -1.02 -15.76
CA GLY A 157 6.39 0.13 -15.90
C GLY A 157 7.87 -0.25 -15.80
N LEU A 158 8.24 -1.03 -14.76
CA LEU A 158 9.63 -1.46 -14.58
C LEU A 158 10.11 -2.44 -15.65
N VAL A 159 9.27 -3.35 -16.11
CA VAL A 159 9.60 -4.22 -17.25
C VAL A 159 9.82 -3.39 -18.50
N ALA A 160 8.94 -2.45 -18.82
CA ALA A 160 9.10 -1.55 -19.97
C ALA A 160 10.34 -0.64 -19.83
N PHE A 161 10.64 -0.18 -18.62
CA PHE A 161 11.85 0.58 -18.31
C PHE A 161 13.12 -0.23 -18.63
N ASN A 162 13.20 -1.49 -18.18
CA ASN A 162 14.32 -2.37 -18.48
C ASN A 162 14.49 -2.61 -19.99
N PHE A 163 13.38 -2.76 -20.73
CA PHE A 163 13.46 -2.88 -22.20
C PHE A 163 13.95 -1.58 -22.86
N ALA A 164 13.51 -0.44 -22.39
CA ALA A 164 13.98 0.84 -22.91
C ALA A 164 15.48 1.07 -22.61
N ILE A 165 15.95 0.70 -21.42
CA ILE A 165 17.39 0.69 -21.09
C ILE A 165 18.15 -0.26 -22.01
N ALA A 166 17.67 -1.49 -22.21
CA ALA A 166 18.31 -2.44 -23.10
C ALA A 166 18.42 -1.89 -24.54
N ALA A 167 17.39 -1.16 -25.01
CA ALA A 167 17.43 -0.48 -26.30
C ALA A 167 18.47 0.66 -26.36
N VAL A 168 18.68 1.40 -25.26
CA VAL A 168 19.77 2.39 -25.16
C VAL A 168 21.14 1.71 -25.21
N LEU A 169 21.30 0.59 -24.47
CA LEU A 169 22.57 -0.13 -24.37
C LEU A 169 22.98 -0.85 -25.68
N THR A 170 22.00 -1.40 -26.41
CA THR A 170 22.26 -2.20 -27.62
C THR A 170 22.15 -1.40 -28.92
N GLY A 171 21.57 -0.20 -28.88
CA GLY A 171 21.29 0.61 -30.07
C GLY A 171 20.23 0.02 -30.99
N SER A 172 19.60 -1.13 -30.63
CA SER A 172 18.61 -1.82 -31.45
C SER A 172 17.35 -2.14 -30.64
N PHE A 173 16.18 -2.02 -31.23
CA PHE A 173 14.90 -2.37 -30.61
C PHE A 173 14.06 -3.22 -31.56
N SER A 174 13.76 -4.44 -31.16
CA SER A 174 12.83 -5.33 -31.87
C SER A 174 11.50 -5.38 -31.11
N PRO A 175 10.41 -4.77 -31.63
CA PRO A 175 9.11 -4.78 -30.94
C PRO A 175 8.54 -6.18 -30.73
N GLY A 176 8.75 -7.11 -31.69
CA GLY A 176 8.27 -8.50 -31.58
C GLY A 176 8.93 -9.25 -30.44
N ASP A 177 10.27 -9.19 -30.37
CA ASP A 177 11.03 -9.84 -29.28
C ASP A 177 10.71 -9.21 -27.92
N ALA A 178 10.49 -7.90 -27.87
CA ALA A 178 10.11 -7.21 -26.65
C ALA A 178 8.76 -7.71 -26.11
N VAL A 179 7.76 -7.90 -26.95
CA VAL A 179 6.44 -8.41 -26.55
C VAL A 179 6.56 -9.86 -26.04
N VAL A 180 7.26 -10.74 -26.75
CA VAL A 180 7.45 -12.14 -26.33
C VAL A 180 8.19 -12.21 -25.00
N LYS A 181 9.28 -11.48 -24.86
CA LYS A 181 10.05 -11.42 -23.60
C LYS A 181 9.22 -10.84 -22.45
N PHE A 182 8.39 -9.80 -22.72
CA PHE A 182 7.48 -9.25 -21.71
C PHE A 182 6.57 -10.34 -21.13
N PHE A 183 5.90 -11.11 -21.99
CA PHE A 183 5.01 -12.18 -21.53
C PHE A 183 5.77 -13.30 -20.84
N LEU A 184 6.94 -13.70 -21.33
CA LEU A 184 7.78 -14.71 -20.65
C LEU A 184 8.21 -14.24 -19.26
N MET A 185 8.69 -13.01 -19.13
CA MET A 185 9.06 -12.43 -17.84
C MET A 185 7.85 -12.31 -16.90
N ALA A 186 6.69 -11.93 -17.42
CA ALA A 186 5.48 -11.77 -16.63
C ALA A 186 4.96 -13.13 -16.13
N PHE A 187 4.74 -14.09 -17.02
CA PHE A 187 4.25 -15.42 -16.65
C PHE A 187 5.25 -16.19 -15.80
N GLY A 188 6.54 -16.12 -16.13
CA GLY A 188 7.60 -16.75 -15.33
C GLY A 188 7.68 -16.17 -13.92
N GLY A 189 7.57 -14.85 -13.78
CA GLY A 189 7.53 -14.19 -12.47
C GLY A 189 6.31 -14.62 -11.65
N ILE A 190 5.11 -14.57 -12.24
CA ILE A 190 3.88 -15.02 -11.57
C ILE A 190 4.02 -16.48 -11.11
N LEU A 191 4.49 -17.37 -11.98
CA LEU A 191 4.67 -18.78 -11.66
C LEU A 191 5.68 -18.98 -10.52
N SER A 192 6.80 -18.27 -10.53
CA SER A 192 7.80 -18.29 -9.46
C SER A 192 7.21 -17.91 -8.10
N GLY A 193 6.43 -16.83 -8.05
CA GLY A 193 5.73 -16.41 -6.82
C GLY A 193 4.74 -17.45 -6.31
N LEU A 194 3.92 -18.02 -7.20
CA LEU A 194 2.96 -19.07 -6.85
C LEU A 194 3.66 -20.34 -6.32
N VAL A 195 4.75 -20.75 -6.96
CA VAL A 195 5.53 -21.94 -6.54
C VAL A 195 6.12 -21.74 -5.15
N VAL A 196 6.71 -20.57 -4.86
CA VAL A 196 7.25 -20.28 -3.53
C VAL A 196 6.18 -20.35 -2.46
N VAL A 197 5.02 -19.74 -2.66
CA VAL A 197 3.93 -19.80 -1.66
C VAL A 197 3.39 -21.21 -1.51
N TRP A 198 3.23 -21.95 -2.61
CA TRP A 198 2.76 -23.34 -2.55
C TRP A 198 3.74 -24.25 -1.80
N VAL A 199 5.06 -24.14 -2.08
CA VAL A 199 6.09 -24.94 -1.40
C VAL A 199 6.15 -24.57 0.08
N THR A 200 6.25 -23.28 0.39
CA THR A 200 6.32 -22.79 1.80
C THR A 200 5.05 -23.14 2.56
N GLY A 201 3.86 -23.03 1.95
CA GLY A 201 2.59 -23.43 2.56
C GLY A 201 2.53 -24.93 2.85
N LYS A 202 2.94 -25.79 1.91
CA LYS A 202 3.03 -27.23 2.13
C LYS A 202 4.02 -27.62 3.24
N CYS A 203 5.22 -27.03 3.21
CA CYS A 203 6.22 -27.26 4.25
C CYS A 203 5.72 -26.79 5.62
N ASN A 204 5.13 -25.60 5.68
CA ASN A 204 4.59 -25.04 6.90
C ASN A 204 3.44 -25.90 7.48
N ASN A 205 2.48 -26.30 6.65
CA ASN A 205 1.37 -27.15 7.08
C ASN A 205 1.85 -28.53 7.55
N PHE A 206 2.91 -29.08 6.94
CA PHE A 206 3.53 -30.32 7.40
C PHE A 206 4.20 -30.16 8.78
N LEU A 207 4.91 -29.05 8.99
CA LEU A 207 5.58 -28.76 10.26
C LEU A 207 4.55 -28.51 11.38
N VAL A 208 3.56 -27.65 11.15
CA VAL A 208 2.54 -27.30 12.14
C VAL A 208 1.71 -28.52 12.57
N ARG A 209 1.46 -29.48 11.67
CA ARG A 209 0.79 -30.75 12.04
C ARG A 209 1.60 -31.64 12.97
N ARG A 210 2.94 -31.51 12.98
CA ARG A 210 3.82 -32.30 13.83
C ARG A 210 4.27 -31.59 15.09
N THR A 211 4.28 -30.27 15.05
CA THR A 211 4.62 -29.38 16.17
C THR A 211 3.39 -28.55 16.54
N ARG A 212 3.54 -27.55 17.37
CA ARG A 212 2.49 -26.55 17.60
C ARG A 212 2.74 -25.32 16.73
N GLU A 213 1.68 -24.61 16.38
CA GLU A 213 1.82 -23.31 15.71
C GLU A 213 2.50 -22.31 16.65
N GLU A 214 3.64 -21.77 16.22
CA GLU A 214 4.38 -20.74 16.93
C GLU A 214 4.29 -19.42 16.15
N PRO A 215 3.64 -18.37 16.71
CA PRO A 215 3.41 -17.12 16.00
C PRO A 215 4.67 -16.46 15.44
N ALA A 216 5.79 -16.52 16.20
CA ALA A 216 7.05 -15.91 15.77
C ALA A 216 7.59 -16.55 14.48
N ILE A 217 7.59 -17.89 14.42
CA ILE A 217 8.06 -18.64 13.25
C ILE A 217 7.17 -18.36 12.03
N GLN A 218 5.84 -18.32 12.22
CA GLN A 218 4.90 -18.01 11.14
C GLN A 218 5.12 -16.61 10.55
N ILE A 219 5.40 -15.63 11.40
CA ILE A 219 5.71 -14.26 10.97
C ILE A 219 7.03 -14.23 10.20
N LEU A 220 8.07 -14.88 10.71
CA LEU A 220 9.37 -14.97 10.02
C LEU A 220 9.24 -15.62 8.64
N ILE A 221 8.50 -16.72 8.51
CA ILE A 221 8.21 -17.35 7.22
C ILE A 221 7.53 -16.35 6.29
N SER A 222 6.51 -15.62 6.78
CA SER A 222 5.80 -14.62 5.96
C SER A 222 6.71 -13.50 5.48
N LEU A 223 7.69 -13.06 6.29
CA LEU A 223 8.67 -12.04 5.94
C LEU A 223 9.70 -12.53 4.92
N LEU A 224 10.01 -13.82 4.89
CA LEU A 224 10.97 -14.41 3.96
C LEU A 224 10.37 -14.68 2.56
N ILE A 225 9.06 -14.92 2.47
CA ILE A 225 8.37 -15.26 1.22
C ILE A 225 8.63 -14.25 0.09
N PRO A 226 8.48 -12.91 0.28
CA PRO A 226 8.71 -11.95 -0.80
C PRO A 226 10.13 -11.99 -1.34
N PHE A 227 11.12 -12.14 -0.48
CA PHE A 227 12.52 -12.25 -0.89
C PHE A 227 12.79 -13.56 -1.63
N ALA A 228 12.27 -14.69 -1.13
CA ALA A 228 12.40 -15.98 -1.79
C ALA A 228 11.74 -15.97 -3.17
N ALA A 229 10.56 -15.37 -3.32
CA ALA A 229 9.87 -15.24 -4.59
C ALA A 229 10.66 -14.38 -5.59
N TYR A 230 11.17 -13.24 -5.12
CA TYR A 230 11.97 -12.32 -5.92
C TYR A 230 13.27 -12.98 -6.39
N LEU A 231 14.05 -13.55 -5.47
CA LEU A 231 15.34 -14.19 -5.77
C LEU A 231 15.18 -15.42 -6.67
N LEU A 232 14.13 -16.21 -6.48
CA LEU A 232 13.84 -17.34 -7.36
C LEU A 232 13.56 -16.88 -8.79
N ALA A 233 12.76 -15.82 -8.94
CA ALA A 233 12.45 -15.27 -10.25
C ALA A 233 13.71 -14.69 -10.93
N GLU A 234 14.53 -13.94 -10.20
CA GLU A 234 15.81 -13.41 -10.71
C GLU A 234 16.76 -14.53 -11.16
N ALA A 235 16.83 -15.65 -10.43
CA ALA A 235 17.63 -16.81 -10.81
C ALA A 235 17.21 -17.44 -12.14
N PHE A 236 15.92 -17.32 -12.50
CA PHE A 236 15.39 -17.74 -13.80
C PHE A 236 15.32 -16.62 -14.85
N HIS A 237 15.88 -15.45 -14.55
CA HIS A 237 15.84 -14.26 -15.41
C HIS A 237 14.42 -13.83 -15.79
N VAL A 238 13.47 -13.98 -14.85
CA VAL A 238 12.07 -13.52 -14.99
C VAL A 238 11.77 -12.42 -13.97
N SER A 239 10.56 -11.82 -14.01
CA SER A 239 10.24 -10.65 -13.20
C SER A 239 10.11 -10.98 -11.70
N GLY A 240 11.11 -10.61 -10.88
CA GLY A 240 11.07 -10.70 -9.42
C GLY A 240 9.95 -9.87 -8.80
N ILE A 241 9.63 -8.73 -9.41
CA ILE A 241 8.54 -7.84 -8.99
C ILE A 241 7.18 -8.53 -9.09
N LEU A 242 6.89 -9.12 -10.26
CA LEU A 242 5.65 -9.90 -10.45
C LEU A 242 5.60 -11.14 -9.59
N ALA A 243 6.76 -11.74 -9.28
CA ALA A 243 6.84 -12.86 -8.35
C ALA A 243 6.42 -12.45 -6.93
N ALA A 244 6.91 -11.31 -6.42
CA ALA A 244 6.54 -10.81 -5.11
C ALA A 244 5.03 -10.47 -5.03
N VAL A 245 4.48 -9.80 -6.05
CA VAL A 245 3.04 -9.50 -6.17
C VAL A 245 2.20 -10.78 -6.17
N ALA A 246 2.55 -11.74 -7.03
CA ALA A 246 1.83 -13.01 -7.15
C ALA A 246 1.89 -13.83 -5.85
N ALA A 247 3.05 -13.81 -5.18
CA ALA A 247 3.21 -14.43 -3.87
C ALA A 247 2.30 -13.77 -2.81
N GLY A 248 2.19 -12.44 -2.81
CA GLY A 248 1.27 -11.72 -1.93
C GLY A 248 -0.20 -12.09 -2.16
N ILE A 249 -0.63 -12.13 -3.43
CA ILE A 249 -1.98 -12.56 -3.79
C ILE A 249 -2.23 -14.01 -3.37
N ALA A 250 -1.29 -14.92 -3.64
CA ALA A 250 -1.41 -16.33 -3.29
C ALA A 250 -1.44 -16.57 -1.77
N MET A 251 -0.66 -15.79 -1.01
CA MET A 251 -0.62 -15.87 0.45
C MET A 251 -1.97 -15.60 1.11
N HIS A 252 -2.81 -14.76 0.51
CA HIS A 252 -4.18 -14.55 0.97
C HIS A 252 -4.99 -15.86 0.98
N TYR A 253 -4.93 -16.63 -0.10
CA TYR A 253 -5.66 -17.91 -0.19
C TYR A 253 -5.08 -18.99 0.73
N GLU A 254 -3.75 -19.02 0.90
CA GLU A 254 -3.09 -19.91 1.84
C GLU A 254 -3.53 -19.64 3.29
N GLN A 255 -3.71 -18.38 3.65
CA GLN A 255 -4.21 -18.00 4.99
C GLN A 255 -5.67 -18.37 5.23
N LEU A 256 -6.51 -18.37 4.20
CA LEU A 256 -7.91 -18.80 4.30
C LEU A 256 -8.05 -20.32 4.41
N SER A 257 -7.05 -21.08 3.94
CA SER A 257 -7.11 -22.54 3.84
C SER A 257 -6.80 -23.28 5.14
N GLY A 258 -6.33 -22.59 6.20
CA GLY A 258 -5.93 -23.23 7.46
C GLY A 258 -6.36 -22.45 8.70
N PRO A 259 -6.70 -23.17 9.80
CA PRO A 259 -7.00 -22.55 11.09
C PRO A 259 -5.69 -21.99 11.68
N ARG A 260 -5.46 -20.69 11.52
CA ARG A 260 -4.37 -20.00 12.21
C ARG A 260 -4.84 -19.41 13.51
N LEU A 261 -3.96 -19.43 14.53
CA LEU A 261 -4.24 -18.80 15.81
C LEU A 261 -4.56 -17.30 15.63
N PRO A 262 -5.60 -16.79 16.31
CA PRO A 262 -5.91 -15.35 16.29
C PRO A 262 -4.70 -14.49 16.66
N ALA A 263 -3.89 -14.93 17.63
CA ALA A 263 -2.67 -14.27 18.05
C ALA A 263 -1.64 -14.14 16.92
N THR A 264 -1.51 -15.14 16.03
CA THR A 264 -0.62 -15.09 14.87
C THR A 264 -1.09 -14.02 13.88
N ARG A 265 -2.39 -13.94 13.60
CA ARG A 265 -2.96 -12.93 12.69
C ARG A 265 -2.75 -11.51 13.19
N MET A 266 -3.05 -11.25 14.48
CA MET A 266 -2.89 -9.92 15.07
C MET A 266 -1.43 -9.47 15.08
N LYS A 267 -0.51 -10.33 15.55
CA LYS A 267 0.93 -10.03 15.59
C LYS A 267 1.50 -9.83 14.19
N SER A 268 1.12 -10.67 13.22
CA SER A 268 1.56 -10.56 11.83
C SER A 268 1.13 -9.22 11.23
N SER A 269 -0.13 -8.81 11.44
CA SER A 269 -0.63 -7.52 10.97
C SER A 269 0.16 -6.34 11.54
N ALA A 270 0.48 -6.37 12.84
CA ALA A 270 1.27 -5.33 13.50
C ALA A 270 2.70 -5.24 12.93
N VAL A 271 3.37 -6.39 12.77
CA VAL A 271 4.74 -6.45 12.22
C VAL A 271 4.77 -5.93 10.78
N TRP A 272 3.84 -6.35 9.94
CA TRP A 272 3.76 -5.89 8.55
C TRP A 272 3.42 -4.41 8.44
N SER A 273 2.55 -3.89 9.33
CA SER A 273 2.23 -2.45 9.37
C SER A 273 3.45 -1.62 9.78
N MET A 274 4.20 -2.08 10.79
CA MET A 274 5.46 -1.44 11.21
C MET A 274 6.49 -1.45 10.07
N LEU A 275 6.67 -2.59 9.40
CA LEU A 275 7.59 -2.74 8.29
C LEU A 275 7.23 -1.80 7.12
N GLN A 276 5.96 -1.74 6.73
CA GLN A 276 5.47 -0.84 5.68
C GLN A 276 5.76 0.63 6.01
N THR A 277 5.44 1.05 7.24
CA THR A 277 5.69 2.43 7.69
C THR A 277 7.18 2.76 7.64
N THR A 278 8.02 1.83 8.08
CA THR A 278 9.48 2.00 8.09
C THR A 278 10.04 2.07 6.67
N LEU A 279 9.69 1.11 5.80
CA LEU A 279 10.20 1.08 4.42
C LEU A 279 9.76 2.31 3.63
N ASN A 280 8.47 2.67 3.68
CA ASN A 280 7.96 3.87 3.01
C ASN A 280 8.63 5.14 3.55
N GLY A 281 8.77 5.25 4.88
CA GLY A 281 9.43 6.38 5.50
C GLY A 281 10.90 6.53 5.08
N MET A 282 11.64 5.42 5.01
CA MET A 282 13.02 5.42 4.52
C MET A 282 13.10 5.92 3.07
N ILE A 283 12.20 5.46 2.18
CA ILE A 283 12.19 5.86 0.78
C ILE A 283 11.95 7.36 0.64
N PHE A 284 10.96 7.93 1.35
CA PHE A 284 10.69 9.36 1.29
C PHE A 284 11.81 10.21 1.92
N LEU A 285 12.44 9.74 3.00
CA LEU A 285 13.65 10.38 3.56
C LEU A 285 14.80 10.37 2.56
N MET A 286 15.03 9.25 1.86
CA MET A 286 16.05 9.14 0.82
C MET A 286 15.77 10.06 -0.36
N LEU A 287 14.51 10.19 -0.78
CA LEU A 287 14.12 11.16 -1.81
C LEU A 287 14.51 12.59 -1.38
N GLY A 288 14.24 12.92 -0.11
CA GLY A 288 14.61 14.22 0.46
C GLY A 288 16.13 14.42 0.53
N GLU A 289 16.85 13.39 0.94
CA GLU A 289 18.32 13.43 1.06
C GLU A 289 19.01 13.71 -0.28
N GLN A 290 18.46 13.22 -1.39
CA GLN A 290 19.00 13.47 -2.72
C GLN A 290 18.79 14.92 -3.22
N LEU A 291 17.81 15.67 -2.68
CA LEU A 291 17.47 17.02 -3.17
C LEU A 291 18.63 18.02 -3.12
N PRO A 292 19.38 18.18 -2.00
CA PRO A 292 20.50 19.13 -1.97
C PRO A 292 21.63 18.76 -2.94
N ARG A 293 21.89 17.46 -3.15
CA ARG A 293 22.86 16.96 -4.13
C ARG A 293 22.46 17.36 -5.55
N MET A 294 21.18 17.15 -5.89
CA MET A 294 20.63 17.54 -7.18
C MET A 294 20.72 19.05 -7.44
N LEU A 295 20.44 19.89 -6.42
CA LEU A 295 20.54 21.34 -6.55
C LEU A 295 21.98 21.79 -6.85
N ARG A 296 22.98 21.09 -6.33
CA ARG A 296 24.39 21.37 -6.61
C ARG A 296 24.81 20.96 -8.03
N THR A 297 24.23 19.91 -8.59
CA THR A 297 24.53 19.42 -9.94
C THR A 297 23.73 20.13 -11.04
N LEU A 298 22.76 20.98 -10.67
CA LEU A 298 21.89 21.70 -11.60
C LEU A 298 22.61 22.41 -12.79
N PRO A 299 23.71 23.15 -12.57
CA PRO A 299 24.39 23.81 -13.70
C PRO A 299 24.98 22.82 -14.71
N ALA A 300 25.53 21.70 -14.23
CA ALA A 300 26.07 20.64 -15.07
C ALA A 300 24.96 19.92 -15.86
N VAL A 301 23.83 19.63 -15.20
CA VAL A 301 22.66 19.02 -15.83
C VAL A 301 22.04 19.95 -16.88
N ALA A 302 21.99 21.27 -16.64
CA ALA A 302 21.51 22.27 -17.60
C ALA A 302 22.39 22.29 -18.86
N SER A 303 23.72 22.24 -18.70
CA SER A 303 24.64 22.18 -19.84
C SER A 303 24.47 20.89 -20.65
N GLN A 304 24.23 19.73 -20.02
CA GLN A 304 23.93 18.46 -20.70
C GLN A 304 22.61 18.52 -21.49
N ALA A 305 21.61 19.24 -20.98
CA ALA A 305 20.34 19.47 -21.67
C ALA A 305 20.44 20.50 -22.80
N GLY A 306 21.59 21.16 -22.98
CA GLY A 306 21.79 22.21 -23.99
C GLY A 306 21.05 23.50 -23.67
N VAL A 307 20.72 23.76 -22.40
CA VAL A 307 19.99 24.97 -21.98
C VAL A 307 20.89 25.93 -21.20
N SER A 308 20.70 27.22 -21.43
CA SER A 308 21.52 28.28 -20.85
C SER A 308 21.20 28.60 -19.39
N SER A 309 20.01 28.19 -18.92
CA SER A 309 19.57 28.48 -17.55
C SER A 309 18.92 27.25 -16.88
N PRO A 310 19.26 26.95 -15.61
CA PRO A 310 18.66 25.84 -14.85
C PRO A 310 17.12 25.92 -14.71
N TRP A 311 16.53 27.12 -14.82
CA TRP A 311 15.08 27.31 -14.76
C TRP A 311 14.31 26.59 -15.86
N TYR A 312 14.91 26.39 -17.03
CA TYR A 312 14.30 25.60 -18.11
C TYR A 312 14.10 24.14 -17.72
N LEU A 313 14.98 23.58 -16.87
CA LEU A 313 14.81 22.20 -16.36
C LEU A 313 13.56 22.06 -15.49
N LEU A 314 13.27 23.08 -14.64
CA LEU A 314 12.02 23.11 -13.88
C LEU A 314 10.80 23.26 -14.79
N LEU A 315 10.88 24.10 -15.81
CA LEU A 315 9.81 24.24 -16.81
C LEU A 315 9.55 22.90 -17.54
N TYR A 316 10.60 22.16 -17.90
CA TYR A 316 10.49 20.83 -18.49
C TYR A 316 9.81 19.83 -17.55
N ALA A 317 10.19 19.82 -16.28
CA ALA A 317 9.55 18.96 -15.29
C ALA A 317 8.07 19.32 -15.06
N VAL A 318 7.72 20.62 -15.05
CA VAL A 318 6.31 21.10 -15.03
C VAL A 318 5.56 20.59 -16.25
N ALA A 319 6.12 20.77 -17.45
CA ALA A 319 5.50 20.34 -18.70
C ALA A 319 5.27 18.82 -18.73
N ILE A 320 6.27 18.02 -18.27
CA ILE A 320 6.16 16.56 -18.19
C ILE A 320 5.07 16.18 -17.15
N THR A 321 5.03 16.82 -16.00
CA THR A 321 4.02 16.55 -14.96
C THR A 321 2.61 16.85 -15.45
N LEU A 322 2.42 17.98 -16.11
CA LEU A 322 1.13 18.35 -16.72
C LEU A 322 0.74 17.39 -17.85
N ALA A 323 1.68 17.01 -18.70
CA ALA A 323 1.44 16.06 -19.78
C ALA A 323 1.03 14.68 -19.25
N LEU A 324 1.69 14.18 -18.19
CA LEU A 324 1.32 12.94 -17.50
C LEU A 324 -0.10 13.02 -16.91
N GLY A 325 -0.42 14.11 -16.22
CA GLY A 325 -1.76 14.34 -15.66
C GLY A 325 -2.85 14.43 -16.73
N LEU A 326 -2.61 15.16 -17.80
CA LEU A 326 -3.53 15.29 -18.94
C LEU A 326 -3.72 13.95 -19.67
N MET A 327 -2.64 13.20 -19.90
CA MET A 327 -2.70 11.87 -20.52
C MET A 327 -3.55 10.92 -19.68
N ARG A 328 -3.34 10.91 -18.37
CA ARG A 328 -4.14 10.11 -17.44
C ARG A 328 -5.60 10.54 -17.42
N PHE A 329 -5.87 11.83 -17.36
CA PHE A 329 -7.23 12.37 -17.41
C PHE A 329 -7.95 11.95 -18.71
N ALA A 330 -7.28 12.14 -19.85
CA ALA A 330 -7.81 11.77 -21.16
C ALA A 330 -8.09 10.26 -21.25
N TRP A 331 -7.18 9.42 -20.75
CA TRP A 331 -7.36 7.96 -20.74
C TRP A 331 -8.53 7.51 -19.86
N VAL A 332 -8.63 8.04 -18.64
CA VAL A 332 -9.73 7.72 -17.73
C VAL A 332 -11.06 8.14 -18.37
N TRP A 333 -11.13 9.35 -18.93
CA TRP A 333 -12.32 9.85 -19.62
C TRP A 333 -12.71 8.96 -20.82
N LEU A 334 -11.74 8.60 -21.66
CA LEU A 334 -11.96 7.74 -22.83
C LEU A 334 -12.42 6.33 -22.40
N SER A 335 -11.75 5.73 -21.42
CA SER A 335 -12.09 4.42 -20.88
C SER A 335 -13.51 4.38 -20.30
N MET A 336 -13.91 5.42 -19.55
CA MET A 336 -15.27 5.55 -19.04
C MET A 336 -16.30 5.72 -20.16
N LYS A 337 -16.05 6.59 -21.14
CA LYS A 337 -16.94 6.77 -22.29
C LYS A 337 -17.11 5.48 -23.09
N LEU A 338 -16.02 4.76 -23.33
CA LEU A 338 -16.05 3.49 -24.06
C LEU A 338 -16.84 2.43 -23.27
N THR A 339 -16.70 2.40 -21.96
CA THR A 339 -17.45 1.49 -21.09
C THR A 339 -18.95 1.79 -21.13
N ILE A 340 -19.34 3.06 -21.04
CA ILE A 340 -20.75 3.49 -21.15
C ILE A 340 -21.32 3.15 -22.53
N PHE A 341 -20.58 3.42 -23.59
CA PHE A 341 -20.99 3.09 -24.97
C PHE A 341 -21.21 1.59 -25.17
N ARG A 342 -20.29 0.74 -24.66
CA ARG A 342 -20.42 -0.73 -24.71
C ARG A 342 -21.60 -1.23 -23.87
N ARG A 343 -21.89 -0.63 -22.69
CA ARG A 343 -23.06 -0.96 -21.87
C ARG A 343 -24.36 -0.59 -22.57
N LYS A 344 -24.43 0.62 -23.17
CA LYS A 344 -25.59 1.07 -23.95
C LYS A 344 -25.90 0.13 -25.12
N ARG A 345 -24.86 -0.32 -25.85
CA ARG A 345 -25.04 -1.30 -26.94
C ARG A 345 -25.55 -2.65 -26.48
N ARG A 346 -25.29 -3.03 -25.23
CA ARG A 346 -25.72 -4.30 -24.63
C ARG A 346 -27.05 -4.19 -23.87
N GLY A 347 -27.76 -3.07 -23.95
CA GLY A 347 -29.05 -2.86 -23.26
C GLY A 347 -28.97 -2.84 -21.74
N LYS A 348 -27.77 -2.69 -21.15
CA LYS A 348 -27.60 -2.65 -19.70
C LYS A 348 -27.80 -1.24 -19.16
N ALA A 349 -28.48 -1.12 -18.00
CA ALA A 349 -28.70 0.16 -17.34
C ALA A 349 -27.37 0.92 -17.07
N ILE A 350 -27.39 2.22 -17.30
CA ILE A 350 -26.26 3.11 -17.03
C ILE A 350 -26.40 3.60 -15.60
N THR A 351 -25.66 3.01 -14.68
CA THR A 351 -25.73 3.30 -13.24
C THR A 351 -24.90 4.53 -12.83
N VAL A 352 -23.91 4.95 -13.62
CA VAL A 352 -23.03 6.07 -13.26
C VAL A 352 -22.75 6.94 -14.50
N ARG A 353 -23.04 8.23 -14.39
CA ARG A 353 -22.55 9.23 -15.35
C ARG A 353 -21.17 9.73 -14.91
N PRO A 354 -20.20 9.90 -15.83
CA PRO A 354 -18.90 10.41 -15.48
C PRO A 354 -19.03 11.88 -15.02
N ARG A 355 -18.91 12.13 -13.73
CA ARG A 355 -18.81 13.48 -13.20
C ARG A 355 -17.37 13.96 -13.30
N PHE A 356 -17.18 15.25 -13.54
CA PHE A 356 -15.85 15.86 -13.63
C PHE A 356 -15.00 15.61 -12.37
N SER A 357 -15.63 15.64 -11.18
CA SER A 357 -14.98 15.37 -9.89
C SER A 357 -14.33 13.99 -9.81
N ILE A 358 -15.02 12.94 -10.30
CA ILE A 358 -14.48 11.57 -10.36
C ILE A 358 -13.26 11.50 -11.29
N LEU A 359 -13.36 12.12 -12.47
CA LEU A 359 -12.26 12.14 -13.43
C LEU A 359 -11.05 12.90 -12.89
N ALA A 360 -11.28 14.05 -12.25
CA ALA A 360 -10.24 14.87 -11.64
C ALA A 360 -9.53 14.14 -10.50
N VAL A 361 -10.29 13.49 -9.59
CA VAL A 361 -9.72 12.69 -8.50
C VAL A 361 -8.90 11.52 -9.06
N MET A 362 -9.42 10.77 -10.02
CA MET A 362 -8.69 9.66 -10.64
C MET A 362 -7.42 10.13 -11.38
N ALA A 363 -7.42 11.32 -11.96
CA ALA A 363 -6.23 11.91 -12.58
C ALA A 363 -5.21 12.37 -11.55
N LEU A 364 -5.64 13.07 -10.51
CA LEU A 364 -4.79 13.55 -9.41
C LEU A 364 -4.22 12.40 -8.56
N ALA A 365 -4.92 11.27 -8.47
CA ALA A 365 -4.43 10.06 -7.80
C ALA A 365 -3.27 9.38 -8.55
N GLY A 366 -2.84 9.91 -9.69
CA GLY A 366 -1.64 9.45 -10.41
C GLY A 366 -0.32 9.90 -9.80
N VAL A 367 -0.22 9.94 -8.47
CA VAL A 367 0.98 10.33 -7.72
C VAL A 367 2.12 9.35 -7.99
N LYS A 368 3.34 9.87 -8.15
CA LYS A 368 4.55 9.07 -8.33
C LYS A 368 5.21 8.86 -6.98
N GLY A 369 5.76 7.67 -6.76
CA GLY A 369 6.24 7.29 -5.43
C GLY A 369 7.56 6.53 -5.42
N SER A 370 7.63 5.62 -4.49
CA SER A 370 8.81 4.85 -4.11
C SER A 370 9.41 4.04 -5.26
N VAL A 371 8.58 3.33 -6.02
CA VAL A 371 9.03 2.47 -7.13
C VAL A 371 9.66 3.29 -8.26
N THR A 372 9.10 4.48 -8.55
CA THR A 372 9.68 5.41 -9.52
C THR A 372 11.08 5.86 -9.12
N LEU A 373 11.28 6.24 -7.84
CA LEU A 373 12.59 6.62 -7.33
C LEU A 373 13.58 5.46 -7.38
N ALA A 374 13.18 4.31 -6.87
CA ALA A 374 14.00 3.12 -6.86
C ALA A 374 14.47 2.74 -8.28
N GLY A 375 13.53 2.70 -9.22
CA GLY A 375 13.82 2.32 -10.60
C GLY A 375 14.73 3.31 -11.32
N ILE A 376 14.52 4.62 -11.18
CA ILE A 376 15.39 5.58 -11.90
C ILE A 376 16.84 5.57 -11.39
N LEU A 377 17.06 5.25 -10.12
CA LEU A 377 18.41 5.14 -9.56
C LEU A 377 19.18 3.91 -10.07
N THR A 378 18.48 2.90 -10.64
CA THR A 378 19.13 1.74 -11.27
C THR A 378 19.67 1.99 -12.67
N LEU A 379 19.51 3.21 -13.21
CA LEU A 379 20.14 3.55 -14.49
C LEU A 379 21.64 3.26 -14.46
N PRO A 380 22.17 2.51 -15.44
CA PRO A 380 23.60 2.22 -15.52
C PRO A 380 24.42 3.50 -15.50
N VAL A 381 25.58 3.43 -14.84
CA VAL A 381 26.53 4.56 -14.83
C VAL A 381 27.26 4.66 -16.17
N VAL A 382 27.60 3.50 -16.74
CA VAL A 382 28.36 3.36 -17.99
C VAL A 382 27.66 2.41 -18.96
N LEU A 383 27.87 2.64 -20.25
CA LEU A 383 27.47 1.73 -21.33
C LEU A 383 28.43 0.54 -21.42
N ALA A 384 28.13 -0.45 -22.27
CA ALA A 384 28.97 -1.63 -22.49
C ALA A 384 30.35 -1.30 -23.09
N ASP A 385 30.48 -0.16 -23.76
CA ASP A 385 31.74 0.38 -24.31
C ASP A 385 32.56 1.20 -23.32
N GLY A 386 32.11 1.32 -22.05
CA GLY A 386 32.76 2.10 -21.00
C GLY A 386 32.44 3.61 -21.04
N SER A 387 31.66 4.09 -22.00
CA SER A 387 31.22 5.49 -22.05
C SER A 387 30.11 5.75 -21.01
N PRO A 388 29.99 7.00 -20.47
CA PRO A 388 28.93 7.31 -19.53
C PRO A 388 27.55 7.19 -20.17
N PHE A 389 26.55 6.71 -19.40
CA PHE A 389 25.18 6.62 -19.88
C PHE A 389 24.63 8.01 -20.27
N PRO A 390 24.10 8.19 -21.48
CA PRO A 390 23.73 9.49 -22.02
C PRO A 390 22.60 10.13 -21.22
N GLY A 391 22.85 11.30 -20.66
CA GLY A 391 21.84 12.07 -19.92
C GLY A 391 21.38 11.47 -18.60
N ARG A 392 22.12 10.53 -17.99
CA ARG A 392 21.76 9.85 -16.73
C ARG A 392 21.35 10.84 -15.63
N GLU A 393 22.17 11.84 -15.36
CA GLU A 393 21.91 12.85 -14.33
C GLU A 393 20.64 13.67 -14.64
N LEU A 394 20.40 13.97 -15.92
CA LEU A 394 19.22 14.68 -16.38
C LEU A 394 17.94 13.85 -16.18
N LEU A 395 17.99 12.56 -16.49
CA LEU A 395 16.85 11.64 -16.30
C LEU A 395 16.50 11.49 -14.83
N ILE A 396 17.51 11.32 -13.96
CA ILE A 396 17.34 11.24 -12.51
C ILE A 396 16.73 12.55 -11.98
N PHE A 397 17.30 13.71 -12.38
CA PHE A 397 16.78 15.01 -11.99
C PHE A 397 15.31 15.21 -12.36
N LEU A 398 14.96 14.98 -13.63
CA LEU A 398 13.58 15.14 -14.11
C LEU A 398 12.62 14.22 -13.36
N SER A 399 13.01 12.96 -13.13
CA SER A 399 12.18 12.00 -12.37
C SER A 399 11.90 12.49 -10.94
N MET A 400 12.92 12.91 -10.23
CA MET A 400 12.79 13.35 -8.84
C MET A 400 11.93 14.60 -8.72
N VAL A 401 12.11 15.57 -9.62
CA VAL A 401 11.29 16.79 -9.63
C VAL A 401 9.84 16.45 -9.97
N VAL A 402 9.59 15.55 -10.94
CA VAL A 402 8.23 15.10 -11.29
C VAL A 402 7.58 14.35 -10.11
N ILE A 403 8.32 13.47 -9.40
CA ILE A 403 7.82 12.81 -8.19
C ILE A 403 7.38 13.87 -7.16
N LEU A 404 8.27 14.81 -6.82
CA LEU A 404 7.99 15.84 -5.84
C LEU A 404 6.79 16.71 -6.25
N MET A 405 6.73 17.14 -7.52
CA MET A 405 5.61 17.93 -8.04
C MET A 405 4.29 17.15 -7.98
N SER A 406 4.30 15.88 -8.37
CA SER A 406 3.10 15.04 -8.31
C SER A 406 2.58 14.88 -6.88
N LEU A 407 3.48 14.73 -5.89
CA LEU A 407 3.15 14.68 -4.46
C LEU A 407 2.54 15.99 -3.98
N VAL A 408 3.14 17.14 -4.32
CA VAL A 408 2.63 18.46 -3.91
C VAL A 408 1.27 18.76 -4.55
N VAL A 409 1.13 18.51 -5.85
CA VAL A 409 -0.15 18.72 -6.56
C VAL A 409 -1.25 17.86 -5.99
N ALA A 410 -0.97 16.60 -5.68
CA ALA A 410 -1.95 15.70 -5.08
C ALA A 410 -2.26 16.06 -3.62
N ALA A 411 -1.27 16.48 -2.84
CA ALA A 411 -1.47 16.90 -1.44
C ALA A 411 -2.44 18.08 -1.31
N ILE A 412 -2.46 18.97 -2.31
CA ILE A 412 -3.38 20.12 -2.37
C ILE A 412 -4.68 19.73 -3.07
N GLY A 413 -4.59 19.05 -4.22
CA GLY A 413 -5.71 18.80 -5.12
C GLY A 413 -6.65 17.71 -4.63
N LEU A 414 -6.13 16.61 -4.07
CA LEU A 414 -6.97 15.47 -3.64
C LEU A 414 -7.91 15.86 -2.47
N PRO A 415 -7.45 16.45 -1.35
CA PRO A 415 -8.37 16.84 -0.27
C PRO A 415 -9.42 17.86 -0.70
N PHE A 416 -9.08 18.74 -1.66
CA PHE A 416 -10.02 19.70 -2.21
C PHE A 416 -11.09 19.01 -3.06
N MET A 417 -10.71 18.09 -3.95
CA MET A 417 -11.64 17.42 -4.86
C MET A 417 -12.49 16.34 -4.16
N THR A 418 -11.94 15.63 -3.18
CA THR A 418 -12.67 14.57 -2.44
C THR A 418 -13.84 15.12 -1.63
N ARG A 419 -13.78 16.36 -1.15
CA ARG A 419 -14.91 17.02 -0.47
C ARG A 419 -16.17 17.09 -1.33
N TYR A 420 -16.01 17.24 -2.64
CA TYR A 420 -17.15 17.26 -3.57
C TYR A 420 -17.68 15.86 -3.95
N LEU A 421 -16.98 14.79 -3.50
CA LEU A 421 -17.45 13.42 -3.70
C LEU A 421 -18.25 12.87 -2.52
N ALA A 422 -18.10 13.42 -1.32
CA ALA A 422 -18.66 12.88 -0.09
C ALA A 422 -20.21 12.82 -0.08
N ASP A 423 -20.88 13.74 -0.79
CA ASP A 423 -22.34 13.82 -0.83
C ASP A 423 -23.03 12.77 -1.72
N ASP A 424 -22.26 11.96 -2.47
CA ASP A 424 -22.80 11.13 -3.55
C ASP A 424 -22.68 9.60 -3.32
N LEU A 425 -22.25 9.18 -2.12
CA LEU A 425 -21.94 7.78 -1.89
C LEU A 425 -23.05 7.04 -1.16
N PRO A 426 -23.46 5.85 -1.65
CA PRO A 426 -24.28 4.95 -0.83
C PRO A 426 -23.48 4.56 0.42
N HIS A 427 -24.10 4.66 1.58
CA HIS A 427 -23.57 4.12 2.82
C HIS A 427 -23.31 2.63 2.64
N ASP A 428 -22.17 2.16 3.11
CA ASP A 428 -21.81 0.75 3.05
C ASP A 428 -22.57 0.00 4.16
N THR A 429 -23.81 -0.39 3.86
CA THR A 429 -24.70 -1.11 4.77
C THR A 429 -24.25 -2.57 4.99
N GLY A 430 -23.29 -3.05 4.21
CA GLY A 430 -22.86 -4.45 4.24
C GLY A 430 -22.21 -4.91 5.55
N LYS A 431 -21.67 -4.00 6.37
CA LYS A 431 -21.11 -4.36 7.68
C LYS A 431 -22.19 -4.66 8.72
N ASP A 432 -23.26 -3.91 8.69
CA ASP A 432 -24.37 -4.03 9.65
C ASP A 432 -25.16 -5.33 9.37
N ASP A 433 -25.41 -5.65 8.09
CA ASP A 433 -26.03 -6.91 7.67
C ASP A 433 -25.21 -8.14 8.09
N ILE A 434 -23.88 -8.11 7.91
CA ILE A 434 -22.99 -9.21 8.32
C ILE A 434 -22.95 -9.32 9.85
N GLY A 435 -22.97 -8.21 10.56
CA GLY A 435 -23.03 -8.18 12.04
C GLY A 435 -24.28 -8.88 12.57
N ALA A 436 -25.44 -8.65 11.96
CA ALA A 436 -26.69 -9.31 12.28
C ALA A 436 -26.61 -10.83 12.05
N VAL A 437 -26.15 -11.27 10.86
CA VAL A 437 -25.97 -12.69 10.52
C VAL A 437 -25.01 -13.39 11.50
N MET A 438 -23.89 -12.78 11.85
CA MET A 438 -22.94 -13.36 12.82
C MET A 438 -23.55 -13.48 14.22
N THR A 439 -24.39 -12.53 14.62
CA THR A 439 -25.11 -12.55 15.89
C THR A 439 -26.14 -13.68 15.91
N GLU A 440 -26.88 -13.85 14.81
CA GLU A 440 -27.85 -14.96 14.67
C GLU A 440 -27.17 -16.34 14.73
N VAL A 441 -26.04 -16.51 14.04
CA VAL A 441 -25.22 -17.75 14.11
C VAL A 441 -24.75 -18.03 15.55
N ALA A 442 -24.34 -17.00 16.29
CA ALA A 442 -23.94 -17.15 17.69
C ALA A 442 -25.10 -17.57 18.57
N ILE A 443 -26.30 -16.98 18.41
CA ILE A 443 -27.52 -17.34 19.14
C ILE A 443 -27.90 -18.80 18.84
N ASN A 444 -27.92 -19.19 17.56
CA ASN A 444 -28.25 -20.54 17.15
C ASN A 444 -27.28 -21.58 17.74
N ARG A 445 -25.97 -21.27 17.79
CA ARG A 445 -24.98 -22.16 18.42
C ARG A 445 -25.14 -22.24 19.92
N LEU A 446 -25.46 -21.15 20.60
CA LEU A 446 -25.73 -21.14 22.05
C LEU A 446 -26.95 -21.98 22.40
N ASN A 447 -28.04 -21.85 21.65
CA ASN A 447 -29.22 -22.68 21.83
C ASN A 447 -28.91 -24.17 21.65
N ALA A 448 -28.17 -24.52 20.58
CA ALA A 448 -27.74 -25.90 20.36
C ALA A 448 -26.86 -26.44 21.49
N LEU A 449 -26.01 -25.62 22.08
CA LEU A 449 -25.20 -26.02 23.23
C LEU A 449 -26.04 -26.20 24.50
N LEU A 450 -27.07 -25.41 24.71
CA LEU A 450 -28.00 -25.55 25.84
C LEU A 450 -28.88 -26.80 25.74
N ASP A 451 -29.21 -27.23 24.52
CA ASP A 451 -30.00 -28.42 24.24
C ASP A 451 -29.16 -29.73 24.34
N GLU A 452 -27.81 -29.65 24.35
CA GLU A 452 -26.99 -30.85 24.51
C GLU A 452 -27.18 -31.48 25.91
N PRO A 453 -27.46 -32.78 26.01
CA PRO A 453 -27.70 -33.43 27.31
C PRO A 453 -26.42 -33.45 28.16
N VAL A 454 -26.55 -33.12 29.44
CA VAL A 454 -25.48 -33.17 30.45
C VAL A 454 -25.89 -34.18 31.52
N GLU A 455 -24.98 -35.07 31.89
CA GLU A 455 -25.26 -36.15 32.84
C GLU A 455 -25.37 -35.63 34.31
N ASP A 456 -24.71 -34.50 34.65
CA ASP A 456 -24.75 -33.92 35.99
C ASP A 456 -25.76 -32.76 36.07
N PRO A 457 -26.81 -32.88 36.92
CA PRO A 457 -27.80 -31.80 37.11
C PRO A 457 -27.22 -30.47 37.61
N SER A 458 -26.15 -30.50 38.37
CA SER A 458 -25.47 -29.29 38.86
C SER A 458 -24.73 -28.55 37.71
N GLU A 459 -24.09 -29.29 36.84
CA GLU A 459 -23.44 -28.75 35.62
C GLU A 459 -24.45 -28.21 34.65
N GLN A 460 -25.62 -28.89 34.51
CA GLN A 460 -26.71 -28.42 33.66
C GLN A 460 -27.26 -27.06 34.12
N ALA A 461 -27.45 -26.86 35.41
CA ALA A 461 -27.93 -25.60 35.97
C ALA A 461 -26.92 -24.45 35.73
N LEU A 462 -25.62 -24.67 35.95
CA LEU A 462 -24.56 -23.71 35.69
C LEU A 462 -24.44 -23.36 34.18
N ARG A 463 -24.60 -24.38 33.30
CA ARG A 463 -24.57 -24.22 31.87
C ARG A 463 -25.75 -23.39 31.38
N ALA A 464 -26.94 -23.64 31.94
CA ALA A 464 -28.15 -22.87 31.61
C ALA A 464 -28.03 -21.41 32.02
N ASP A 465 -27.50 -21.13 33.21
CA ASP A 465 -27.27 -19.76 33.73
C ASP A 465 -26.26 -18.99 32.86
N ALA A 466 -25.09 -19.59 32.63
CA ALA A 466 -24.05 -18.99 31.77
C ALA A 466 -24.54 -18.79 30.32
N GLY A 467 -25.27 -19.77 29.76
CA GLY A 467 -25.81 -19.70 28.41
C GLY A 467 -26.87 -18.61 28.26
N ASN A 468 -27.79 -18.49 29.23
CA ASN A 468 -28.83 -17.46 29.23
C ASN A 468 -28.23 -16.04 29.32
N MET A 469 -27.20 -15.83 30.13
CA MET A 469 -26.49 -14.56 30.22
C MET A 469 -25.84 -14.15 28.89
N LEU A 470 -25.23 -15.12 28.20
CA LEU A 470 -24.67 -14.88 26.87
C LEU A 470 -25.75 -14.62 25.83
N LEU A 471 -26.84 -15.41 25.81
CA LEU A 471 -27.98 -15.24 24.91
C LEU A 471 -28.57 -13.84 25.03
N GLU A 472 -28.81 -13.36 26.24
CA GLU A 472 -29.30 -11.99 26.48
C GLU A 472 -28.37 -10.93 25.87
N THR A 473 -27.08 -11.13 26.00
CA THR A 473 -26.08 -10.21 25.42
C THR A 473 -26.15 -10.19 23.88
N TYR A 474 -26.26 -11.35 23.24
CA TYR A 474 -26.34 -11.44 21.77
C TYR A 474 -27.70 -11.01 21.24
N GLN A 475 -28.80 -11.33 21.93
CA GLN A 475 -30.15 -10.88 21.56
C GLN A 475 -30.28 -9.34 21.64
N ARG A 476 -29.70 -8.71 22.65
CA ARG A 476 -29.60 -7.23 22.72
C ARG A 476 -28.86 -6.66 21.50
N ARG A 477 -27.78 -7.31 21.03
CA ARG A 477 -27.06 -6.88 19.82
C ARG A 477 -27.90 -7.05 18.55
N LEU A 478 -28.72 -8.09 18.44
CA LEU A 478 -29.59 -8.30 17.29
C LEU A 478 -30.68 -7.24 17.22
N HIS A 479 -31.37 -6.96 18.33
CA HIS A 479 -32.37 -5.88 18.40
C HIS A 479 -31.79 -4.49 18.17
N TYR A 480 -30.48 -4.33 18.32
CA TYR A 480 -29.76 -3.10 18.01
C TYR A 480 -29.65 -2.84 16.50
N ASN A 481 -29.58 -3.90 15.70
CA ASN A 481 -29.46 -3.80 14.24
C ASN A 481 -30.82 -3.75 13.53
N ASP A 482 -31.90 -4.28 14.14
CA ASP A 482 -33.22 -4.40 13.50
C ASP A 482 -34.13 -3.16 13.68
N ASN A 483 -33.80 -2.23 14.57
CA ASN A 483 -34.65 -1.07 14.85
C ASN A 483 -34.32 0.14 13.94
N ASP A 484 -34.62 0.02 12.67
CA ASP A 484 -34.64 1.12 11.68
C ASP A 484 -35.92 2.00 11.76
N GLU A 485 -36.86 1.71 12.68
CA GLU A 485 -38.18 2.37 12.74
C GLU A 485 -38.31 3.52 13.74
N GLY A 486 -37.22 4.01 14.36
CA GLY A 486 -37.31 5.18 15.25
C GLY A 486 -35.98 5.90 15.39
N GLN A 487 -35.76 6.97 14.64
CA GLN A 487 -34.55 7.81 14.73
C GLN A 487 -34.17 8.25 16.16
N ASP A 488 -35.15 8.41 17.06
CA ASP A 488 -34.90 8.79 18.45
C ASP A 488 -34.42 7.59 19.31
N VAL A 489 -34.97 6.39 19.12
CA VAL A 489 -34.58 5.18 19.88
C VAL A 489 -33.19 4.72 19.46
N GLY A 490 -32.87 4.78 18.18
CA GLY A 490 -31.54 4.46 17.65
C GLY A 490 -30.46 5.40 18.20
N LEU A 491 -30.77 6.68 18.37
CA LEU A 491 -29.85 7.67 18.93
C LEU A 491 -29.57 7.45 20.42
N GLU A 492 -30.60 7.11 21.21
CA GLU A 492 -30.44 6.78 22.65
C GLU A 492 -29.64 5.50 22.86
N LEU A 493 -29.89 4.48 22.06
CA LEU A 493 -29.15 3.22 22.10
C LEU A 493 -27.69 3.42 21.72
N ALA A 494 -27.41 4.20 20.66
CA ALA A 494 -26.03 4.55 20.29
C ALA A 494 -25.30 5.35 21.38
N LYS A 495 -25.99 6.26 22.07
CA LYS A 495 -25.45 6.97 23.24
C LYS A 495 -25.14 6.02 24.38
N ARG A 496 -26.05 5.06 24.66
CA ARG A 496 -25.87 4.06 25.71
C ARG A 496 -24.66 3.16 25.44
N ALA A 497 -24.49 2.68 24.20
CA ALA A 497 -23.32 1.85 23.83
C ALA A 497 -22.01 2.63 23.90
N ARG A 498 -22.00 3.92 23.52
CA ARG A 498 -20.83 4.78 23.73
C ARG A 498 -20.51 4.96 25.21
N LEU A 499 -21.52 5.15 26.04
CA LEU A 499 -21.38 5.33 27.47
C LEU A 499 -20.87 4.03 28.14
N GLU A 500 -21.38 2.88 27.71
CA GLU A 500 -20.93 1.57 28.18
C GLU A 500 -19.45 1.33 27.81
N LYS A 501 -19.06 1.58 26.56
CA LYS A 501 -17.64 1.51 26.15
C LYS A 501 -16.75 2.48 26.95
N TYR A 502 -17.23 3.69 27.18
CA TYR A 502 -16.53 4.67 27.99
C TYR A 502 -16.32 4.18 29.41
N MET A 503 -17.40 3.67 30.08
CA MET A 503 -17.31 3.15 31.43
C MET A 503 -16.38 1.93 31.53
N GLN A 504 -16.44 1.01 30.57
CA GLN A 504 -15.55 -0.14 30.51
C GLN A 504 -14.07 0.29 30.38
N ARG A 505 -13.80 1.33 29.56
CA ARG A 505 -12.47 1.90 29.41
C ARG A 505 -11.95 2.53 30.71
N GLU A 506 -12.79 3.28 31.44
CA GLU A 506 -12.43 3.86 32.74
C GLU A 506 -12.14 2.79 33.79
N VAL A 507 -12.90 1.69 33.81
CA VAL A 507 -12.64 0.53 34.68
C VAL A 507 -11.28 -0.08 34.36
N ILE A 508 -10.94 -0.27 33.09
CA ILE A 508 -9.64 -0.82 32.65
C ILE A 508 -8.49 0.11 33.07
N ILE A 509 -8.66 1.43 32.92
CA ILE A 509 -7.66 2.41 33.37
C ILE A 509 -7.43 2.30 34.89
N ALA A 510 -8.50 2.20 35.67
CA ALA A 510 -8.40 2.04 37.11
C ALA A 510 -7.71 0.73 37.52
N GLN A 511 -8.06 -0.39 36.88
CA GLN A 511 -7.40 -1.69 37.11
C GLN A 511 -5.90 -1.62 36.80
N ARG A 512 -5.53 -0.97 35.69
CA ARG A 512 -4.12 -0.79 35.32
C ARG A 512 -3.37 0.07 36.32
N GLN A 513 -3.96 1.17 36.79
CA GLN A 513 -3.35 2.02 37.82
C GLN A 513 -3.11 1.27 39.10
N GLU A 514 -4.06 0.47 39.55
CA GLU A 514 -3.93 -0.34 40.76
C GLU A 514 -2.86 -1.43 40.59
N LEU A 515 -2.81 -2.08 39.43
CA LEU A 515 -1.77 -3.06 39.14
C LEU A 515 -0.36 -2.44 39.19
N PHE A 516 -0.16 -1.23 38.65
CA PHE A 516 1.09 -0.50 38.75
C PHE A 516 1.40 -0.07 40.21
N ARG A 517 0.37 0.27 41.01
CA ARG A 517 0.52 0.59 42.45
C ARG A 517 1.02 -0.64 43.23
N LEU A 518 0.39 -1.79 43.00
CA LEU A 518 0.78 -3.06 43.65
C LEU A 518 2.22 -3.45 43.28
N ARG A 519 2.63 -3.23 42.02
CA ARG A 519 4.00 -3.50 41.58
C ARG A 519 5.02 -2.58 42.26
N ARG A 520 4.73 -1.27 42.35
CA ARG A 520 5.60 -0.31 43.04
C ARG A 520 5.72 -0.60 44.54
N ALA A 521 4.67 -1.15 45.16
CA ALA A 521 4.67 -1.55 46.56
C ALA A 521 5.37 -2.91 46.80
N HIS A 522 5.95 -3.54 45.77
CA HIS A 522 6.55 -4.87 45.79
C HIS A 522 5.61 -5.99 46.30
N ASN A 523 4.29 -5.80 46.15
CA ASN A 523 3.29 -6.76 46.60
C ASN A 523 3.07 -7.91 45.58
N ILE A 524 3.54 -7.75 44.33
CA ILE A 524 3.42 -8.74 43.27
C ILE A 524 4.76 -8.94 42.57
N SER A 525 4.99 -10.17 42.05
CA SER A 525 6.16 -10.49 41.24
C SER A 525 6.09 -9.88 39.84
N ASP A 526 7.25 -9.75 39.17
CA ASP A 526 7.29 -9.29 37.75
C ASP A 526 6.50 -10.23 36.86
N ILE A 527 6.57 -11.52 37.07
CA ILE A 527 5.86 -12.53 36.27
C ILE A 527 4.34 -12.28 36.36
N THR A 528 3.81 -12.23 37.61
CA THR A 528 2.39 -11.97 37.85
C THR A 528 1.94 -10.62 37.32
N PHE A 529 2.80 -9.58 37.45
CA PHE A 529 2.52 -8.25 36.90
C PHE A 529 2.31 -8.29 35.40
N TYR A 530 3.23 -8.91 34.65
CA TYR A 530 3.11 -8.97 33.19
C TYR A 530 1.98 -9.89 32.70
N GLU A 531 1.65 -10.94 33.43
CA GLU A 531 0.50 -11.80 33.12
C GLU A 531 -0.82 -11.03 33.25
N VAL A 532 -1.06 -10.36 34.37
CA VAL A 532 -2.28 -9.58 34.61
C VAL A 532 -2.34 -8.35 33.68
N LEU A 533 -1.21 -7.67 33.44
CA LEU A 533 -1.14 -6.56 32.50
C LEU A 533 -1.58 -6.99 31.11
N ARG A 534 -1.11 -8.15 30.66
CA ARG A 534 -1.50 -8.71 29.37
C ARG A 534 -3.00 -9.01 29.26
N GLU A 535 -3.61 -9.50 30.34
CA GLU A 535 -5.06 -9.72 30.36
C GLU A 535 -5.85 -8.40 30.27
N ILE A 536 -5.39 -7.37 30.97
CA ILE A 536 -5.97 -6.02 30.93
C ILE A 536 -5.85 -5.44 29.52
N ASP A 537 -4.67 -5.57 28.88
CA ASP A 537 -4.42 -5.06 27.53
C ASP A 537 -5.28 -5.79 26.48
N LEU A 538 -5.49 -7.11 26.60
CA LEU A 538 -6.39 -7.86 25.72
C LEU A 538 -7.85 -7.43 25.87
N LYS A 539 -8.29 -7.13 27.10
CA LYS A 539 -9.65 -6.57 27.34
C LYS A 539 -9.79 -5.19 26.70
N GLU A 540 -8.78 -4.31 26.84
CA GLU A 540 -8.82 -2.98 26.23
C GLU A 540 -8.87 -3.06 24.69
N GLU A 541 -8.08 -3.95 24.10
CA GLU A 541 -8.07 -4.14 22.64
C GLU A 541 -9.42 -4.67 22.11
N SER A 542 -10.12 -5.49 22.90
CA SER A 542 -11.48 -5.96 22.54
C SER A 542 -12.54 -4.86 22.53
N LEU A 543 -12.27 -3.70 23.14
CA LEU A 543 -13.17 -2.54 23.18
C LEU A 543 -12.94 -1.55 22.03
N ARG A 544 -11.84 -1.68 21.30
CA ARG A 544 -11.55 -0.86 20.12
C ARG A 544 -12.38 -1.31 18.92
#